data_800c203f7128c64d39b686a4b81f1664
#
_entry.id   800c203f7128c64d39b686a4b81f1664
#
_cell.length_a   1.000
_cell.length_b   1.000
_cell.length_c   1.000
_cell.angle_alpha   90.00
_cell.angle_beta   90.00
_cell.angle_gamma   90.00
#
_symmetry.space_group_name_H-M   'P 1'
#
loop_
_entity.id
_entity.type
_entity.pdbx_description
1 polymer ?
#
loop_
_entity_poly.entity_id
_entity_poly.type
_entity_poly.pdbx_seq_one_letter_code
_entity_poly.pdbx_strand_id
1 'polypeptide(L)'
;ASFETHYFHSQGLSSLALPPGIAKITVYRGLATQIAHSEILVRAGETVTVGIALKPLPLPPAWRATWHSADVHVHMDYAGAYRNTPEHLVRQANAEDLDVVFDLVVNKEQRIPDYDYFSPEPDGASTPSVLLSHGQEYHTSYWGHLGLLGLNDHFLLPGYAAYANTAAASLYPTNAAVADLAHAQSALVGYVHPYDHVPDPAHDATLTSELPVDVALGKVDYYEVIGFSDNHRATAEVWHRLLNCGFRVSAAGGTDAMANFASLHGPVGLYRVFVQDGVHATTSPGPAELRSRLQNWLQALKAGHSMATNSALLGLEVNGTAPGGEVELSVSGAKVHVQGFMRSIVPIDHLQLVQQGKVIRDLPLTGDRRSADVDLSLLITAPGWLLLRAWNEHADPDIYDIYPYATTSPVFLTRHGSDLHCGKDADYFISWIDRLAAAAKDHPDYNSAAERDLTLAQIAAARKVFEARR
;
A
#
# COMPACT_ATOMS: atom_id res chain seq x y z
N ALA A 1 16.87 13.50 -3.22
CA ALA A 1 15.42 13.63 -3.45
C ALA A 1 15.11 15.06 -3.84
N SER A 2 14.28 15.26 -4.85
CA SER A 2 13.73 16.58 -5.16
C SER A 2 12.71 16.95 -4.11
N PHE A 3 12.90 18.06 -3.41
CA PHE A 3 11.93 18.53 -2.41
C PHE A 3 10.72 19.24 -3.00
N GLU A 4 10.78 19.64 -4.27
CA GLU A 4 9.65 20.22 -5.00
C GLU A 4 9.66 19.72 -6.43
N THR A 5 8.59 19.04 -6.82
CA THR A 5 8.37 18.63 -8.21
C THR A 5 7.17 19.38 -8.75
N HIS A 6 7.40 20.14 -9.84
CA HIS A 6 6.33 20.87 -10.50
C HIS A 6 5.73 20.01 -11.60
N TYR A 7 4.46 19.65 -11.42
CA TYR A 7 3.68 18.92 -12.41
C TYR A 7 2.25 19.46 -12.46
N PHE A 8 1.52 19.11 -13.48
CA PHE A 8 0.09 19.35 -13.58
C PHE A 8 -0.59 18.19 -14.30
N HIS A 9 -1.85 17.96 -13.97
CA HIS A 9 -2.66 16.95 -14.63
C HIS A 9 -3.33 17.51 -15.88
N SER A 10 -3.36 16.71 -16.94
CA SER A 10 -3.93 17.07 -18.25
C SER A 10 -4.89 16.00 -18.74
N GLN A 11 -5.95 16.42 -19.40
CA GLN A 11 -6.90 15.52 -20.08
C GLN A 11 -6.53 15.28 -21.56
N GLY A 12 -5.25 15.50 -21.92
CA GLY A 12 -4.72 15.23 -23.25
C GLY A 12 -4.42 16.49 -24.08
N LEU A 13 -4.97 17.66 -23.72
CA LEU A 13 -4.64 18.94 -24.35
C LEU A 13 -4.38 20.00 -23.29
N SER A 14 -3.21 20.62 -23.33
CA SER A 14 -2.82 21.68 -22.41
C SER A 14 -2.02 22.75 -23.11
N SER A 15 -2.07 23.98 -22.58
CA SER A 15 -1.28 25.12 -23.07
C SER A 15 -0.59 25.75 -21.87
N LEU A 16 0.71 26.01 -22.03
CA LEU A 16 1.55 26.62 -21.01
C LEU A 16 2.29 27.83 -21.58
N ALA A 17 2.33 28.91 -20.82
CA ALA A 17 3.22 30.04 -21.11
C ALA A 17 4.62 29.71 -20.56
N LEU A 18 5.62 29.70 -21.42
CA LEU A 18 7.01 29.39 -21.08
C LEU A 18 7.92 30.53 -21.50
N PRO A 19 9.02 30.79 -20.79
CA PRO A 19 10.06 31.70 -21.26
C PRO A 19 10.71 31.14 -22.53
N PRO A 20 11.28 32.02 -23.40
CA PRO A 20 12.03 31.54 -24.54
C PRO A 20 13.22 30.68 -24.13
N GLY A 21 13.42 29.55 -24.82
CA GLY A 21 14.47 28.59 -24.52
C GLY A 21 14.08 27.15 -24.86
N ILE A 22 14.89 26.21 -24.44
CA ILE A 22 14.62 24.79 -24.57
C ILE A 22 13.70 24.37 -23.43
N ALA A 23 12.54 23.77 -23.74
CA ALA A 23 11.63 23.18 -22.80
C ALA A 23 11.70 21.64 -22.89
N LYS A 24 11.95 20.99 -21.77
CA LYS A 24 11.89 19.52 -21.64
C LYS A 24 10.53 19.14 -21.09
N ILE A 25 9.89 18.21 -21.74
CA ILE A 25 8.55 17.75 -21.42
C ILE A 25 8.63 16.25 -21.09
N THR A 26 8.22 15.88 -19.88
CA THR A 26 8.04 14.47 -19.48
C THR A 26 6.57 14.22 -19.25
N VAL A 27 6.02 13.17 -19.84
CA VAL A 27 4.61 12.83 -19.75
C VAL A 27 4.45 11.44 -19.18
N TYR A 28 3.61 11.35 -18.15
CA TYR A 28 3.25 10.11 -17.45
C TYR A 28 1.78 9.77 -17.67
N ARG A 29 1.46 8.50 -17.65
CA ARG A 29 0.09 8.00 -17.52
C ARG A 29 0.12 6.66 -16.80
N GLY A 30 0.14 6.70 -15.49
CA GLY A 30 0.18 5.49 -14.66
C GLY A 30 1.39 4.59 -14.93
N LEU A 31 1.34 3.37 -14.39
CA LEU A 31 2.45 2.42 -14.48
C LEU A 31 2.32 1.40 -15.62
N ALA A 32 1.20 1.41 -16.36
CA ALA A 32 0.98 0.53 -17.50
C ALA A 32 1.33 1.19 -18.85
N THR A 33 1.89 2.40 -18.83
CA THR A 33 2.24 3.21 -20.00
C THR A 33 3.68 3.69 -19.89
N GLN A 34 4.44 3.62 -20.97
CA GLN A 34 5.81 4.09 -21.02
C GLN A 34 5.87 5.60 -20.79
N ILE A 35 6.84 6.06 -20.01
CA ILE A 35 7.14 7.49 -19.86
C ILE A 35 7.60 8.03 -21.19
N ALA A 36 7.05 9.18 -21.60
CA ALA A 36 7.40 9.83 -22.83
C ALA A 36 8.15 11.15 -22.58
N HIS A 37 9.27 11.35 -23.28
CA HIS A 37 10.09 12.54 -23.21
C HIS A 37 10.06 13.29 -24.54
N SER A 38 10.03 14.62 -24.48
CA SER A 38 10.16 15.50 -25.64
C SER A 38 10.97 16.74 -25.28
N GLU A 39 11.68 17.26 -26.25
CA GLU A 39 12.43 18.52 -26.10
C GLU A 39 12.03 19.47 -27.25
N ILE A 40 11.64 20.71 -26.93
CA ILE A 40 11.20 21.69 -27.89
C ILE A 40 11.91 23.02 -27.66
N LEU A 41 12.14 23.78 -28.74
CA LEU A 41 12.64 25.14 -28.68
C LEU A 41 11.45 26.13 -28.75
N VAL A 42 11.26 26.90 -27.69
CA VAL A 42 10.26 27.96 -27.61
C VAL A 42 10.95 29.30 -27.94
N ARG A 43 10.45 30.05 -28.93
CA ARG A 43 10.95 31.39 -29.27
C ARG A 43 10.00 32.47 -28.76
N ALA A 44 10.53 33.66 -28.51
CA ALA A 44 9.73 34.77 -28.04
C ALA A 44 8.59 35.12 -29.02
N GLY A 45 7.35 35.18 -28.51
CA GLY A 45 6.15 35.49 -29.28
C GLY A 45 5.64 34.35 -30.19
N GLU A 46 6.23 33.15 -30.14
CA GLU A 46 5.79 32.00 -30.94
C GLU A 46 4.99 31.01 -30.07
N THR A 47 4.05 30.33 -30.70
CA THR A 47 3.36 29.18 -30.15
C THR A 47 3.85 27.91 -30.83
N VAL A 48 4.36 26.96 -30.08
CA VAL A 48 4.79 25.64 -30.57
C VAL A 48 3.78 24.56 -30.13
N THR A 49 3.27 23.84 -31.10
CA THR A 49 2.41 22.67 -30.81
C THR A 49 3.20 21.37 -30.95
N VAL A 50 3.15 20.51 -29.93
CA VAL A 50 3.80 19.22 -29.95
C VAL A 50 2.79 18.13 -29.61
N GLY A 51 2.78 17.05 -30.41
CA GLY A 51 2.02 15.84 -30.12
C GLY A 51 2.93 14.77 -29.51
N ILE A 52 2.57 14.28 -28.33
CA ILE A 52 3.33 13.25 -27.63
C ILE A 52 2.45 11.98 -27.55
N ALA A 53 2.91 10.92 -28.24
CA ALA A 53 2.21 9.64 -28.24
C ALA A 53 2.65 8.77 -27.06
N LEU A 54 1.72 8.41 -26.20
CA LEU A 54 1.96 7.45 -25.11
C LEU A 54 1.83 6.01 -25.60
N LYS A 55 2.77 5.15 -25.21
CA LYS A 55 2.81 3.74 -25.60
C LYS A 55 2.54 2.85 -24.40
N PRO A 56 1.56 1.93 -24.47
CA PRO A 56 1.34 0.99 -23.39
C PRO A 56 2.53 0.03 -23.24
N LEU A 57 2.77 -0.43 -22.00
CA LEU A 57 3.68 -1.54 -21.74
C LEU A 57 3.10 -2.85 -22.34
N PRO A 58 3.96 -3.78 -22.80
CA PRO A 58 3.54 -5.06 -23.37
C PRO A 58 3.11 -6.04 -22.28
N LEU A 59 1.99 -5.74 -21.60
CA LEU A 59 1.41 -6.58 -20.56
C LEU A 59 0.60 -7.74 -21.17
N PRO A 60 0.55 -8.91 -20.50
CA PRO A 60 -0.34 -9.98 -20.90
C PRO A 60 -1.80 -9.49 -20.96
N PRO A 61 -2.56 -9.79 -22.05
CA PRO A 61 -3.94 -9.30 -22.17
C PRO A 61 -4.86 -9.70 -21.03
N ALA A 62 -4.72 -10.92 -20.50
CA ALA A 62 -5.49 -11.40 -19.36
C ALA A 62 -5.20 -10.57 -18.09
N TRP A 63 -3.94 -10.15 -17.89
CA TRP A 63 -3.57 -9.34 -16.74
C TRP A 63 -4.28 -7.98 -16.77
N ARG A 64 -4.22 -7.27 -17.91
CA ARG A 64 -4.90 -5.96 -18.05
C ARG A 64 -6.42 -6.03 -17.85
N ALA A 65 -7.02 -7.17 -18.14
CA ALA A 65 -8.46 -7.33 -18.04
C ALA A 65 -8.98 -7.62 -16.63
N THR A 66 -8.10 -7.99 -15.70
CA THR A 66 -8.50 -8.50 -14.38
C THR A 66 -7.81 -7.83 -13.20
N TRP A 67 -6.80 -6.98 -13.46
CA TRP A 67 -6.07 -6.26 -12.43
C TRP A 67 -6.44 -4.78 -12.45
N HIS A 68 -6.88 -4.27 -11.31
CA HIS A 68 -7.29 -2.88 -11.13
C HIS A 68 -6.45 -2.21 -10.06
N SER A 69 -5.96 -1.01 -10.39
CA SER A 69 -5.08 -0.22 -9.53
C SER A 69 -5.85 0.60 -8.51
N ALA A 70 -5.25 0.82 -7.34
CA ALA A 70 -5.69 1.85 -6.42
C ALA A 70 -4.52 2.53 -5.72
N ASP A 71 -4.73 3.79 -5.37
CA ASP A 71 -4.02 4.46 -4.29
C ASP A 71 -4.89 4.36 -3.04
N VAL A 72 -4.42 3.62 -2.03
CA VAL A 72 -5.22 3.37 -0.81
C VAL A 72 -5.05 4.45 0.25
N HIS A 73 -4.24 5.49 -0.04
CA HIS A 73 -3.90 6.51 0.94
C HIS A 73 -3.70 7.88 0.27
N VAL A 74 -4.76 8.65 0.18
CA VAL A 74 -4.77 10.00 -0.37
C VAL A 74 -5.53 10.92 0.59
N HIS A 75 -5.03 12.12 0.77
CA HIS A 75 -5.73 13.21 1.47
C HIS A 75 -6.17 14.24 0.44
N MET A 76 -7.47 14.34 0.18
CA MET A 76 -8.01 15.31 -0.78
C MET A 76 -7.73 16.73 -0.29
N ASP A 77 -7.92 16.98 1.00
CA ASP A 77 -7.67 18.26 1.66
C ASP A 77 -6.96 18.09 3.01
N TYR A 78 -5.64 18.01 3.00
CA TYR A 78 -4.86 17.79 4.24
C TYR A 78 -4.62 19.08 5.03
N ALA A 79 -4.09 20.11 4.39
CA ALA A 79 -3.67 21.35 5.04
C ALA A 79 -3.79 22.56 4.10
N GLY A 80 -3.54 23.77 4.63
CA GLY A 80 -3.54 25.00 3.86
C GLY A 80 -4.94 25.57 3.61
N ALA A 81 -5.01 26.58 2.74
CA ALA A 81 -6.25 27.30 2.41
C ALA A 81 -6.86 26.87 1.06
N TYR A 82 -6.07 26.25 0.20
CA TYR A 82 -6.58 25.71 -1.06
C TYR A 82 -7.42 24.45 -0.78
N ARG A 83 -8.58 24.38 -1.43
CA ARG A 83 -9.48 23.22 -1.34
C ARG A 83 -9.56 22.51 -2.67
N ASN A 84 -9.42 21.20 -2.62
CA ASN A 84 -9.69 20.31 -3.72
C ASN A 84 -11.20 19.95 -3.74
N THR A 85 -11.62 19.14 -4.68
CA THR A 85 -13.00 18.61 -4.76
C THR A 85 -12.97 17.17 -5.27
N PRO A 86 -14.03 16.38 -4.98
CA PRO A 86 -14.16 15.02 -5.49
C PRO A 86 -13.96 14.92 -7.00
N GLU A 87 -14.52 15.86 -7.79
CA GLU A 87 -14.35 15.86 -9.24
C GLU A 87 -12.90 16.16 -9.67
N HIS A 88 -12.16 16.97 -8.92
CA HIS A 88 -10.76 17.21 -9.18
C HIS A 88 -9.91 16.00 -8.83
N LEU A 89 -10.15 15.36 -7.67
CA LEU A 89 -9.45 14.14 -7.26
C LEU A 89 -9.67 13.01 -8.27
N VAL A 90 -10.90 12.81 -8.75
CA VAL A 90 -11.20 11.83 -9.81
C VAL A 90 -10.45 12.17 -11.11
N ARG A 91 -10.30 13.46 -11.48
CA ARG A 91 -9.50 13.86 -12.65
C ARG A 91 -8.01 13.59 -12.47
N GLN A 92 -7.48 13.84 -11.26
CA GLN A 92 -6.09 13.50 -10.91
C GLN A 92 -5.87 11.99 -11.03
N ALA A 93 -6.72 11.19 -10.39
CA ALA A 93 -6.68 9.74 -10.46
C ALA A 93 -6.79 9.19 -11.89
N ASN A 94 -7.67 9.78 -12.72
CA ASN A 94 -7.79 9.38 -14.13
C ASN A 94 -6.56 9.73 -14.96
N ALA A 95 -5.90 10.85 -14.68
CA ALA A 95 -4.64 11.22 -15.36
C ALA A 95 -3.52 10.24 -14.99
N GLU A 96 -3.53 9.73 -13.76
CA GLU A 96 -2.59 8.75 -13.24
C GLU A 96 -2.97 7.28 -13.54
N ASP A 97 -4.03 7.06 -14.35
CA ASP A 97 -4.51 5.71 -14.72
C ASP A 97 -4.85 4.82 -13.50
N LEU A 98 -5.45 5.43 -12.48
CA LEU A 98 -5.99 4.71 -11.33
C LEU A 98 -7.43 4.29 -11.59
N ASP A 99 -7.77 3.07 -11.15
CA ASP A 99 -9.15 2.55 -11.19
C ASP A 99 -9.93 2.87 -9.92
N VAL A 100 -9.22 2.98 -8.78
CA VAL A 100 -9.80 3.34 -7.49
C VAL A 100 -8.89 4.35 -6.79
N VAL A 101 -9.48 5.31 -6.10
CA VAL A 101 -8.77 6.21 -5.18
C VAL A 101 -9.50 6.29 -3.86
N PHE A 102 -8.76 6.11 -2.76
CA PHE A 102 -9.30 6.24 -1.42
C PHE A 102 -8.84 7.58 -0.82
N ASP A 103 -9.81 8.48 -0.65
CA ASP A 103 -9.62 9.69 0.15
C ASP A 103 -9.75 9.34 1.62
N LEU A 104 -8.64 9.37 2.35
CA LEU A 104 -8.60 9.08 3.78
C LEU A 104 -8.74 10.35 4.58
N VAL A 105 -9.88 10.54 5.19
CA VAL A 105 -10.12 11.68 6.10
C VAL A 105 -9.25 11.52 7.32
N VAL A 106 -8.37 12.49 7.55
CA VAL A 106 -7.55 12.54 8.77
C VAL A 106 -8.10 13.59 9.71
N ASN A 107 -8.43 13.17 10.92
CA ASN A 107 -8.96 14.04 11.96
C ASN A 107 -7.82 14.68 12.75
N LYS A 108 -7.04 15.55 12.11
CA LYS A 108 -5.90 16.23 12.72
C LYS A 108 -6.13 17.74 12.83
N GLU A 109 -5.75 18.32 13.98
CA GLU A 109 -5.69 19.76 14.19
C GLU A 109 -7.01 20.52 13.94
N GLN A 110 -8.15 19.96 14.32
CA GLN A 110 -9.49 20.57 14.19
C GLN A 110 -9.94 20.79 12.73
N ARG A 111 -9.30 20.15 11.77
CA ARG A 111 -9.66 20.24 10.35
C ARG A 111 -10.06 18.86 9.86
N ILE A 112 -11.31 18.73 9.48
CA ILE A 112 -11.85 17.54 8.84
C ILE A 112 -12.57 18.03 7.57
N PRO A 113 -11.83 18.62 6.60
CA PRO A 113 -12.47 19.28 5.47
C PRO A 113 -13.26 18.28 4.60
N ASP A 114 -12.82 17.02 4.52
CA ASP A 114 -13.43 16.02 3.66
C ASP A 114 -14.55 15.22 4.32
N TYR A 115 -14.80 15.49 5.59
CA TYR A 115 -15.87 14.84 6.36
C TYR A 115 -17.26 14.95 5.70
N ASP A 116 -17.56 16.08 5.09
CA ASP A 116 -18.86 16.34 4.47
C ASP A 116 -19.12 15.50 3.21
N TYR A 117 -18.07 14.90 2.63
CA TYR A 117 -18.16 14.04 1.45
C TYR A 117 -18.39 12.57 1.81
N PHE A 118 -18.29 12.20 3.08
CA PHE A 118 -18.42 10.80 3.46
C PHE A 118 -19.74 10.19 2.99
N SER A 119 -19.60 9.05 2.34
CA SER A 119 -20.70 8.16 1.96
C SER A 119 -20.22 6.72 2.00
N PRO A 120 -21.04 5.75 2.43
CA PRO A 120 -20.73 4.33 2.29
C PRO A 120 -20.72 3.85 0.83
N GLU A 121 -21.31 4.64 -0.06
CA GLU A 121 -21.29 4.42 -1.51
C GLU A 121 -20.05 5.06 -2.12
N PRO A 122 -19.59 4.59 -3.29
CA PRO A 122 -18.67 5.37 -4.11
C PRO A 122 -19.20 6.79 -4.32
N ASP A 123 -18.31 7.79 -4.22
CA ASP A 123 -18.67 9.19 -4.38
C ASP A 123 -19.37 9.46 -5.72
N GLY A 124 -20.27 10.44 -5.73
CA GLY A 124 -21.04 10.82 -6.92
C GLY A 124 -20.19 11.34 -8.09
N ALA A 125 -18.96 11.78 -7.82
CA ALA A 125 -17.97 12.16 -8.84
C ALA A 125 -17.30 10.94 -9.52
N SER A 126 -17.50 9.73 -9.01
CA SER A 126 -16.96 8.50 -9.61
C SER A 126 -17.40 8.35 -11.07
N THR A 127 -16.52 7.81 -11.90
CA THR A 127 -16.75 7.57 -13.32
C THR A 127 -16.69 6.06 -13.62
N PRO A 128 -17.03 5.61 -14.83
CA PRO A 128 -16.82 4.21 -15.21
C PRO A 128 -15.36 3.76 -15.08
N SER A 129 -14.39 4.66 -15.21
CA SER A 129 -12.95 4.36 -15.16
C SER A 129 -12.32 4.60 -13.79
N VAL A 130 -12.90 5.43 -12.93
CA VAL A 130 -12.32 5.78 -11.62
C VAL A 130 -13.40 5.76 -10.56
N LEU A 131 -13.21 4.94 -9.53
CA LEU A 131 -13.99 4.96 -8.31
C LEU A 131 -13.31 5.83 -7.26
N LEU A 132 -14.05 6.76 -6.67
CA LEU A 132 -13.64 7.48 -5.47
C LEU A 132 -14.42 6.95 -4.27
N SER A 133 -13.70 6.57 -3.23
CA SER A 133 -14.26 6.13 -1.95
C SER A 133 -13.64 6.93 -0.82
N HIS A 134 -14.47 7.37 0.13
CA HIS A 134 -14.00 8.04 1.32
C HIS A 134 -13.80 7.04 2.44
N GLY A 135 -12.61 7.05 3.04
CA GLY A 135 -12.20 6.25 4.17
C GLY A 135 -11.65 7.11 5.29
N GLN A 136 -10.92 6.52 6.20
CA GLN A 136 -10.30 7.25 7.29
C GLN A 136 -8.86 6.81 7.52
N GLU A 137 -7.95 7.76 7.67
CA GLU A 137 -6.71 7.52 8.40
C GLU A 137 -6.97 7.76 9.88
N TYR A 138 -6.99 6.68 10.68
CA TYR A 138 -7.04 6.79 12.13
C TYR A 138 -5.65 7.11 12.67
N HIS A 139 -5.43 8.39 12.94
CA HIS A 139 -4.12 8.95 13.21
C HIS A 139 -3.82 8.95 14.70
N THR A 140 -2.91 8.09 15.15
CA THR A 140 -2.36 8.11 16.51
C THR A 140 -0.85 7.97 16.47
N SER A 141 -0.13 8.95 17.03
CA SER A 141 1.34 8.93 17.09
C SER A 141 1.90 7.89 18.04
N TYR A 142 1.08 7.32 18.94
CA TYR A 142 1.53 6.31 19.90
C TYR A 142 1.42 4.89 19.35
N TRP A 143 0.22 4.52 18.87
CA TRP A 143 -0.06 3.15 18.43
C TRP A 143 0.32 2.86 16.97
N GLY A 144 0.56 3.90 16.17
CA GLY A 144 0.71 3.84 14.73
C GLY A 144 -0.60 4.16 13.99
N HIS A 145 -0.48 4.55 12.72
CA HIS A 145 -1.64 4.96 11.94
C HIS A 145 -2.32 3.78 11.27
N LEU A 146 -3.66 3.82 11.21
CA LEU A 146 -4.47 2.84 10.51
C LEU A 146 -5.19 3.47 9.32
N GLY A 147 -5.15 2.80 8.17
CA GLY A 147 -6.03 3.08 7.04
C GLY A 147 -7.30 2.23 7.14
N LEU A 148 -8.47 2.88 7.15
CA LEU A 148 -9.77 2.24 7.24
C LEU A 148 -10.48 2.41 5.91
N LEU A 149 -10.63 1.31 5.15
CA LEU A 149 -11.20 1.31 3.80
C LEU A 149 -12.59 0.69 3.79
N GLY A 150 -13.56 1.37 3.16
CA GLY A 150 -14.91 0.85 3.00
C GLY A 150 -15.76 0.90 4.27
N LEU A 151 -15.61 1.96 5.06
CA LEU A 151 -16.54 2.24 6.19
C LEU A 151 -17.97 2.39 5.68
N ASN A 152 -18.93 1.75 6.34
CA ASN A 152 -20.33 1.70 5.91
C ASN A 152 -21.27 2.64 6.67
N ASP A 153 -20.86 3.13 7.83
CA ASP A 153 -21.75 3.88 8.72
C ASP A 153 -21.22 5.30 8.97
N HIS A 154 -20.06 5.43 9.59
CA HIS A 154 -19.49 6.73 9.93
C HIS A 154 -17.98 6.59 10.18
N PHE A 155 -17.29 7.73 10.21
CA PHE A 155 -15.90 7.80 10.67
C PHE A 155 -15.83 7.51 12.18
N LEU A 156 -14.72 6.87 12.59
CA LEU A 156 -14.47 6.56 13.99
C LEU A 156 -13.85 7.79 14.68
N LEU A 157 -14.59 8.40 15.59
CA LEU A 157 -14.17 9.59 16.31
C LEU A 157 -14.07 9.31 17.82
N PRO A 158 -13.14 9.98 18.53
CA PRO A 158 -12.08 10.86 18.01
C PRO A 158 -11.03 10.08 17.24
N GLY A 159 -10.51 10.66 16.17
CA GLY A 159 -9.41 10.10 15.38
C GLY A 159 -8.06 10.09 16.10
N TYR A 160 -8.03 10.31 17.40
CA TYR A 160 -6.83 10.41 18.22
C TYR A 160 -6.94 9.54 19.46
N ALA A 161 -5.80 8.93 19.83
CA ALA A 161 -5.54 8.43 21.16
C ALA A 161 -4.11 8.82 21.56
N ALA A 162 -3.82 8.87 22.85
CA ALA A 162 -2.50 9.21 23.39
C ALA A 162 -1.98 10.60 22.98
N TYR A 163 -2.88 11.56 22.73
CA TYR A 163 -2.51 12.92 22.37
C TYR A 163 -2.29 13.74 23.65
N ALA A 164 -1.04 13.75 24.13
CA ALA A 164 -0.66 14.34 25.40
C ALA A 164 -1.17 15.79 25.58
N ASN A 165 -1.57 16.14 26.79
CA ASN A 165 -2.10 17.44 27.17
C ASN A 165 -3.46 17.83 26.50
N THR A 166 -4.21 16.86 26.04
CA THR A 166 -5.55 17.04 25.46
C THR A 166 -6.57 16.14 26.15
N ALA A 167 -7.85 16.30 25.81
CA ALA A 167 -8.92 15.38 26.25
C ALA A 167 -8.75 13.96 25.66
N ALA A 168 -7.94 13.79 24.64
CA ALA A 168 -7.61 12.50 24.00
C ALA A 168 -6.26 11.94 24.46
N ALA A 169 -5.76 12.31 25.65
CA ALA A 169 -4.48 11.85 26.18
C ALA A 169 -4.48 10.36 26.57
N SER A 170 -5.66 9.77 26.83
CA SER A 170 -5.75 8.34 27.17
C SER A 170 -5.15 7.46 26.07
N LEU A 171 -4.43 6.41 26.47
CA LEU A 171 -3.97 5.37 25.54
C LEU A 171 -5.12 4.51 24.98
N TYR A 172 -6.31 4.60 25.54
CA TYR A 172 -7.50 3.93 25.03
C TYR A 172 -8.37 4.95 24.26
N PRO A 173 -8.95 4.56 23.08
CA PRO A 173 -8.91 3.21 22.51
C PRO A 173 -7.54 2.84 21.91
N THR A 174 -7.20 1.54 22.01
CA THR A 174 -6.07 0.95 21.27
C THR A 174 -6.44 0.81 19.79
N ASN A 175 -5.44 0.61 18.92
CA ASN A 175 -5.71 0.29 17.52
C ASN A 175 -6.51 -1.02 17.38
N ALA A 176 -6.27 -2.02 18.22
CA ALA A 176 -7.07 -3.25 18.25
C ALA A 176 -8.57 -2.96 18.51
N ALA A 177 -8.89 -2.05 19.43
CA ALA A 177 -10.28 -1.67 19.71
C ALA A 177 -10.91 -0.90 18.54
N VAL A 178 -10.15 -0.01 17.90
CA VAL A 178 -10.58 0.74 16.70
C VAL A 178 -10.81 -0.21 15.52
N ALA A 179 -9.93 -1.19 15.34
CA ALA A 179 -10.09 -2.20 14.30
C ALA A 179 -11.38 -3.03 14.48
N ASP A 180 -11.76 -3.36 15.72
CA ASP A 180 -13.05 -4.03 15.99
C ASP A 180 -14.25 -3.17 15.55
N LEU A 181 -14.21 -1.88 15.79
CA LEU A 181 -15.27 -0.94 15.35
C LEU A 181 -15.31 -0.80 13.82
N ALA A 182 -14.16 -0.80 13.16
CA ALA A 182 -14.07 -0.77 11.70
C ALA A 182 -14.58 -2.07 11.07
N HIS A 183 -14.18 -3.22 11.60
CA HIS A 183 -14.64 -4.54 11.15
C HIS A 183 -16.14 -4.73 11.39
N ALA A 184 -16.71 -4.16 12.46
CA ALA A 184 -18.17 -4.16 12.70
C ALA A 184 -18.93 -3.42 11.59
N GLN A 185 -18.29 -2.49 10.90
CA GLN A 185 -18.79 -1.81 9.71
C GLN A 185 -18.43 -2.51 8.39
N SER A 186 -17.76 -3.68 8.43
CA SER A 186 -17.23 -4.39 7.26
C SER A 186 -16.08 -3.66 6.53
N ALA A 187 -15.45 -2.68 7.16
CA ALA A 187 -14.27 -2.00 6.63
C ALA A 187 -13.03 -2.88 6.72
N LEU A 188 -12.05 -2.64 5.85
CA LEU A 188 -10.71 -3.19 5.96
C LEU A 188 -9.84 -2.29 6.84
N VAL A 189 -8.96 -2.91 7.60
CA VAL A 189 -8.00 -2.23 8.46
C VAL A 189 -6.59 -2.54 8.01
N GLY A 190 -5.78 -1.52 7.78
CA GLY A 190 -4.38 -1.66 7.41
C GLY A 190 -3.46 -0.74 8.20
N TYR A 191 -2.20 -1.12 8.31
CA TYR A 191 -1.15 -0.22 8.77
C TYR A 191 -0.59 0.56 7.59
N VAL A 192 -0.59 1.90 7.73
CA VAL A 192 -0.15 2.82 6.68
C VAL A 192 1.25 3.35 6.98
N HIS A 193 2.09 3.58 5.94
CA HIS A 193 3.49 4.08 6.01
C HIS A 193 4.25 3.70 7.32
N PRO A 194 4.28 2.41 7.71
CA PRO A 194 4.54 2.06 9.12
C PRO A 194 5.98 2.31 9.58
N TYR A 195 7.00 2.22 8.71
CA TYR A 195 8.40 2.32 9.16
C TYR A 195 9.36 2.83 8.09
N ASP A 196 10.25 3.75 8.49
CA ASP A 196 11.40 4.21 7.70
C ASP A 196 12.67 3.39 7.94
N HIS A 197 12.70 2.61 9.01
CA HIS A 197 13.79 1.71 9.37
C HIS A 197 13.22 0.46 10.04
N VAL A 198 13.99 -0.62 10.07
CA VAL A 198 13.59 -1.82 10.80
C VAL A 198 13.65 -1.49 12.30
N PRO A 199 12.51 -1.53 13.02
CA PRO A 199 12.50 -1.27 14.47
C PRO A 199 13.43 -2.22 15.22
N ASP A 200 14.12 -1.72 16.24
CA ASP A 200 14.92 -2.51 17.17
C ASP A 200 14.23 -2.60 18.54
N PRO A 201 13.40 -3.63 18.78
CA PRO A 201 12.67 -3.75 20.06
C PRO A 201 13.56 -3.86 21.29
N ALA A 202 14.80 -4.27 21.12
CA ALA A 202 15.75 -4.39 22.25
C ALA A 202 16.29 -3.03 22.70
N HIS A 203 16.44 -2.07 21.80
CA HIS A 203 17.13 -0.82 22.06
C HIS A 203 16.28 0.44 21.82
N ASP A 204 15.23 0.36 21.00
CA ASP A 204 14.35 1.49 20.71
C ASP A 204 13.35 1.74 21.86
N ALA A 205 13.66 2.73 22.69
CA ALA A 205 12.82 3.10 23.83
C ALA A 205 11.51 3.78 23.43
N THR A 206 11.41 4.29 22.21
CA THR A 206 10.25 5.04 21.70
C THR A 206 9.30 4.17 20.89
N LEU A 207 9.62 2.89 20.71
CA LEU A 207 8.80 1.95 19.93
C LEU A 207 7.50 1.60 20.68
N THR A 208 6.41 2.23 20.25
CA THR A 208 5.08 2.10 20.85
C THR A 208 4.02 1.58 19.86
N SER A 209 4.39 1.36 18.58
CA SER A 209 3.45 0.86 17.57
C SER A 209 2.81 -0.47 17.98
N GLU A 210 1.49 -0.55 17.83
CA GLU A 210 0.67 -1.71 18.22
C GLU A 210 0.64 -2.83 17.15
N LEU A 211 1.29 -2.62 15.99
CA LEU A 211 1.25 -3.56 14.85
C LEU A 211 1.35 -5.05 15.24
N PRO A 212 2.33 -5.52 16.03
CA PRO A 212 2.41 -6.95 16.36
C PRO A 212 1.23 -7.43 17.21
N VAL A 213 0.65 -6.56 18.03
CA VAL A 213 -0.53 -6.88 18.82
C VAL A 213 -1.73 -7.04 17.91
N ASP A 214 -1.97 -6.08 17.04
CA ASP A 214 -3.13 -6.07 16.14
C ASP A 214 -3.10 -7.23 15.15
N VAL A 215 -1.92 -7.54 14.59
CA VAL A 215 -1.78 -8.69 13.68
C VAL A 215 -2.00 -10.01 14.43
N ALA A 216 -1.46 -10.17 15.64
CA ALA A 216 -1.66 -11.38 16.45
C ALA A 216 -3.13 -11.60 16.83
N LEU A 217 -3.88 -10.52 17.03
CA LEU A 217 -5.31 -10.56 17.35
C LEU A 217 -6.21 -10.64 16.10
N GLY A 218 -5.63 -10.72 14.90
CA GLY A 218 -6.37 -10.81 13.63
C GLY A 218 -7.11 -9.52 13.25
N LYS A 219 -6.55 -8.36 13.59
CA LYS A 219 -7.15 -7.05 13.38
C LYS A 219 -6.66 -6.34 12.12
N VAL A 220 -5.66 -6.89 11.42
CA VAL A 220 -5.03 -6.24 10.26
C VAL A 220 -5.30 -7.05 9.00
N ASP A 221 -5.90 -6.42 7.99
CA ASP A 221 -6.22 -7.02 6.71
C ASP A 221 -5.14 -6.75 5.65
N TYR A 222 -4.54 -5.55 5.66
CA TYR A 222 -3.50 -5.16 4.71
C TYR A 222 -2.37 -4.36 5.38
N TYR A 223 -1.25 -4.24 4.68
CA TYR A 223 -0.07 -3.54 5.15
C TYR A 223 0.54 -2.76 4.00
N GLU A 224 0.74 -1.47 4.16
CA GLU A 224 1.46 -0.67 3.16
C GLU A 224 2.94 -1.05 3.17
N VAL A 225 3.30 -1.98 2.29
CA VAL A 225 4.70 -2.38 2.09
C VAL A 225 5.47 -1.32 1.31
N ILE A 226 4.76 -0.41 0.65
CA ILE A 226 5.26 0.73 -0.08
C ILE A 226 4.34 1.94 0.19
N GLY A 227 4.92 3.07 0.51
CA GLY A 227 4.19 4.28 0.86
C GLY A 227 5.14 5.46 1.02
N PHE A 228 4.81 6.41 1.85
CA PHE A 228 5.55 7.65 2.10
C PHE A 228 7.01 7.48 2.59
N SER A 229 7.51 6.30 2.77
CA SER A 229 8.89 6.03 3.18
C SER A 229 9.82 5.82 1.98
N ASP A 230 11.04 6.31 2.06
CA ASP A 230 12.11 6.00 1.08
C ASP A 230 12.72 4.60 1.29
N ASN A 231 12.42 3.95 2.43
CA ASN A 231 13.01 2.65 2.77
C ASN A 231 12.00 1.50 2.73
N HIS A 232 11.47 1.22 1.55
CA HIS A 232 10.51 0.12 1.33
C HIS A 232 11.07 -1.25 1.74
N ARG A 233 12.38 -1.44 1.73
CA ARG A 233 13.00 -2.69 2.17
C ARG A 233 12.87 -2.90 3.68
N ALA A 234 12.99 -1.84 4.49
CA ALA A 234 12.78 -1.91 5.93
C ALA A 234 11.32 -2.24 6.27
N THR A 235 10.39 -1.54 5.61
CA THR A 235 8.95 -1.79 5.71
C THR A 235 8.62 -3.25 5.36
N ALA A 236 9.14 -3.73 4.22
CA ALA A 236 8.94 -5.12 3.78
C ALA A 236 9.58 -6.14 4.72
N GLU A 237 10.70 -5.84 5.40
CA GLU A 237 11.33 -6.77 6.33
C GLU A 237 10.44 -7.08 7.54
N VAL A 238 9.78 -6.07 8.12
CA VAL A 238 8.81 -6.28 9.20
C VAL A 238 7.65 -7.14 8.72
N TRP A 239 7.10 -6.85 7.54
CA TRP A 239 6.04 -7.62 6.92
C TRP A 239 6.46 -9.09 6.67
N HIS A 240 7.68 -9.34 6.15
CA HIS A 240 8.21 -10.69 5.97
C HIS A 240 8.30 -11.48 7.29
N ARG A 241 8.67 -10.84 8.39
CA ARG A 241 8.68 -11.48 9.72
C ARG A 241 7.27 -11.90 10.16
N LEU A 242 6.25 -11.06 9.91
CA LEU A 242 4.85 -11.42 10.16
C LEU A 242 4.42 -12.62 9.30
N LEU A 243 4.74 -12.61 8.01
CA LEU A 243 4.47 -13.73 7.11
C LEU A 243 5.19 -15.02 7.56
N ASN A 244 6.43 -14.93 8.03
CA ASN A 244 7.19 -16.07 8.56
C ASN A 244 6.48 -16.69 9.76
N CYS A 245 5.83 -15.89 10.58
CA CYS A 245 5.01 -16.36 11.70
C CYS A 245 3.61 -16.83 11.26
N GLY A 246 3.33 -16.92 9.96
CA GLY A 246 2.09 -17.49 9.42
C GLY A 246 0.90 -16.53 9.45
N PHE A 247 1.13 -15.23 9.65
CA PHE A 247 0.08 -14.24 9.48
C PHE A 247 -0.10 -13.92 7.99
N ARG A 248 -1.35 -13.89 7.54
CA ARG A 248 -1.70 -13.59 6.15
C ARG A 248 -2.18 -12.14 6.06
N VAL A 249 -1.25 -11.23 5.86
CA VAL A 249 -1.50 -9.80 5.71
C VAL A 249 -1.12 -9.40 4.29
N SER A 250 -2.05 -8.81 3.56
CA SER A 250 -1.89 -8.48 2.15
C SER A 250 -0.95 -7.31 1.93
N ALA A 251 -0.16 -7.34 0.84
CA ALA A 251 0.63 -6.19 0.41
C ALA A 251 -0.27 -5.12 -0.19
N ALA A 252 -0.11 -3.89 0.27
CA ALA A 252 -0.74 -2.70 -0.28
C ALA A 252 0.28 -1.58 -0.53
N GLY A 253 -0.16 -0.51 -1.20
CA GLY A 253 0.62 0.69 -1.45
C GLY A 253 -0.27 1.91 -1.51
N GLY A 254 0.10 2.95 -0.80
CA GLY A 254 -0.56 4.23 -0.75
C GLY A 254 0.43 5.38 -0.76
N THR A 255 0.06 6.50 -1.40
CA THR A 255 0.99 7.61 -1.62
C THR A 255 1.08 8.53 -0.40
N ASP A 256 0.05 8.59 0.44
CA ASP A 256 -0.13 9.65 1.44
C ASP A 256 -0.11 11.05 0.77
N ALA A 257 -0.66 11.10 -0.47
CA ALA A 257 -0.62 12.30 -1.27
C ALA A 257 -1.55 13.37 -0.70
N MET A 258 -1.03 14.59 -0.60
CA MET A 258 -1.84 15.78 -0.31
C MET A 258 -2.36 16.36 -1.61
N ALA A 259 -3.53 15.87 -2.09
CA ALA A 259 -4.02 16.13 -3.43
C ALA A 259 -4.43 17.59 -3.70
N ASN A 260 -4.54 18.41 -2.65
CA ASN A 260 -4.85 19.84 -2.74
C ASN A 260 -3.63 20.74 -3.01
N PHE A 261 -2.41 20.22 -2.99
CA PHE A 261 -1.21 20.93 -3.42
C PHE A 261 -0.09 19.96 -3.81
N ALA A 262 0.82 20.39 -4.68
CA ALA A 262 2.03 19.64 -4.95
C ALA A 262 2.89 19.57 -3.69
N SER A 263 3.25 18.37 -3.28
CA SER A 263 3.98 18.12 -2.03
C SER A 263 5.10 17.11 -2.22
N LEU A 264 5.82 16.84 -1.13
CA LEU A 264 6.85 15.81 -1.07
C LEU A 264 6.34 14.41 -1.41
N HIS A 265 5.04 14.17 -1.24
CA HIS A 265 4.40 12.87 -1.46
C HIS A 265 4.12 12.57 -2.94
N GLY A 266 4.45 13.50 -3.85
CA GLY A 266 4.26 13.33 -5.29
C GLY A 266 2.79 13.37 -5.73
N PRO A 267 2.51 12.97 -6.97
CA PRO A 267 1.14 12.89 -7.46
C PRO A 267 0.38 11.71 -6.82
N VAL A 268 -0.94 11.85 -6.76
CA VAL A 268 -1.85 10.73 -6.44
C VAL A 268 -1.49 9.50 -7.28
N GLY A 269 -1.39 8.34 -6.65
CA GLY A 269 -1.06 7.08 -7.32
C GLY A 269 0.42 6.86 -7.63
N LEU A 270 1.33 7.68 -7.09
CA LEU A 270 2.77 7.44 -7.21
C LEU A 270 3.15 6.10 -6.57
N TYR A 271 2.61 5.81 -5.40
CA TYR A 271 2.61 4.49 -4.79
C TYR A 271 1.21 3.91 -4.90
N ARG A 272 1.11 2.69 -5.36
CA ARG A 272 -0.19 2.05 -5.58
C ARG A 272 -0.17 0.56 -5.39
N VAL A 273 -1.34 0.01 -5.23
CA VAL A 273 -1.59 -1.43 -5.25
C VAL A 273 -2.40 -1.79 -6.48
N PHE A 274 -2.08 -2.89 -7.11
CA PHE A 274 -2.93 -3.56 -8.09
C PHE A 274 -3.56 -4.79 -7.45
N VAL A 275 -4.84 -4.99 -7.70
CA VAL A 275 -5.62 -6.10 -7.16
C VAL A 275 -6.26 -6.87 -8.29
N GLN A 276 -6.18 -8.20 -8.22
CA GLN A 276 -6.86 -9.10 -9.15
C GLN A 276 -8.27 -9.40 -8.62
N ASP A 277 -9.23 -8.60 -9.01
CA ASP A 277 -10.63 -8.72 -8.57
C ASP A 277 -11.53 -9.46 -9.58
N GLY A 278 -11.02 -9.75 -10.77
CA GLY A 278 -11.74 -10.49 -11.82
C GLY A 278 -12.93 -9.74 -12.42
N VAL A 279 -13.10 -8.46 -12.11
CA VAL A 279 -14.22 -7.65 -12.59
C VAL A 279 -13.88 -7.04 -13.95
N HIS A 280 -14.80 -7.15 -14.90
CA HIS A 280 -14.69 -6.44 -16.18
C HIS A 280 -15.49 -5.14 -16.10
N ALA A 281 -14.83 -4.02 -16.41
CA ALA A 281 -15.49 -2.71 -16.45
C ALA A 281 -16.57 -2.69 -17.55
N THR A 282 -17.77 -2.24 -17.20
CA THR A 282 -18.83 -1.94 -18.16
C THR A 282 -18.75 -0.48 -18.61
N THR A 283 -19.31 -0.17 -19.78
CA THR A 283 -19.20 1.18 -20.36
C THR A 283 -20.07 2.22 -19.67
N SER A 284 -21.07 1.81 -18.88
CA SER A 284 -22.00 2.71 -18.20
C SER A 284 -22.54 2.05 -16.92
N PRO A 285 -21.70 1.89 -15.88
CA PRO A 285 -22.13 1.26 -14.64
C PRO A 285 -23.13 2.13 -13.90
N GLY A 286 -24.18 1.50 -13.34
CA GLY A 286 -25.07 2.15 -12.39
C GLY A 286 -24.49 2.16 -10.96
N PRO A 287 -25.09 2.91 -10.00
CA PRO A 287 -24.56 3.00 -8.64
C PRO A 287 -24.36 1.64 -7.94
N ALA A 288 -25.30 0.71 -8.10
CA ALA A 288 -25.20 -0.63 -7.52
C ALA A 288 -24.00 -1.42 -8.09
N GLU A 289 -23.67 -1.23 -9.37
CA GLU A 289 -22.52 -1.85 -10.00
C GLU A 289 -21.20 -1.23 -9.52
N LEU A 290 -21.13 0.10 -9.39
CA LEU A 290 -19.95 0.79 -8.81
C LEU A 290 -19.68 0.32 -7.38
N ARG A 291 -20.73 0.19 -6.56
CA ARG A 291 -20.63 -0.39 -5.20
C ARG A 291 -20.10 -1.82 -5.25
N SER A 292 -20.66 -2.67 -6.11
CA SER A 292 -20.20 -4.06 -6.24
C SER A 292 -18.74 -4.15 -6.68
N ARG A 293 -18.29 -3.29 -7.60
CA ARG A 293 -16.89 -3.22 -8.03
C ARG A 293 -15.98 -2.85 -6.84
N LEU A 294 -16.33 -1.83 -6.08
CA LEU A 294 -15.57 -1.43 -4.89
C LEU A 294 -15.49 -2.57 -3.86
N GLN A 295 -16.59 -3.24 -3.58
CA GLN A 295 -16.64 -4.37 -2.65
C GLN A 295 -15.79 -5.55 -3.13
N ASN A 296 -15.85 -5.90 -4.41
CA ASN A 296 -15.02 -6.96 -4.99
C ASN A 296 -13.53 -6.61 -4.90
N TRP A 297 -13.18 -5.36 -5.19
CA TRP A 297 -11.81 -4.87 -5.07
C TRP A 297 -11.30 -5.00 -3.62
N LEU A 298 -12.08 -4.55 -2.63
CA LEU A 298 -11.73 -4.67 -1.21
C LEU A 298 -11.57 -6.13 -0.78
N GLN A 299 -12.48 -7.02 -1.20
CA GLN A 299 -12.37 -8.45 -0.87
C GLN A 299 -11.13 -9.10 -1.49
N ALA A 300 -10.79 -8.73 -2.72
CA ALA A 300 -9.60 -9.25 -3.40
C ALA A 300 -8.31 -8.72 -2.73
N LEU A 301 -8.28 -7.45 -2.28
CA LEU A 301 -7.18 -6.94 -1.46
C LEU A 301 -7.03 -7.75 -0.17
N LYS A 302 -8.12 -7.94 0.57
CA LYS A 302 -8.14 -8.74 1.81
C LYS A 302 -7.64 -10.17 1.59
N ALA A 303 -7.99 -10.77 0.46
CA ALA A 303 -7.56 -12.12 0.09
C ALA A 303 -6.07 -12.20 -0.31
N GLY A 304 -5.38 -11.07 -0.48
CA GLY A 304 -3.98 -11.02 -0.90
C GLY A 304 -3.79 -11.21 -2.40
N HIS A 305 -4.84 -11.07 -3.20
CA HIS A 305 -4.71 -11.05 -4.68
C HIS A 305 -4.16 -9.70 -5.14
N SER A 306 -2.97 -9.34 -4.64
CA SER A 306 -2.44 -7.98 -4.80
C SER A 306 -0.94 -7.95 -5.11
N MET A 307 -0.50 -6.82 -5.68
CA MET A 307 0.88 -6.39 -5.77
C MET A 307 0.98 -4.89 -5.51
N ALA A 308 1.98 -4.48 -4.76
CA ALA A 308 2.26 -3.07 -4.45
C ALA A 308 3.47 -2.58 -5.26
N THR A 309 3.42 -1.34 -5.78
CA THR A 309 4.45 -0.83 -6.67
C THR A 309 4.44 0.70 -6.82
N ASN A 310 5.60 1.25 -7.20
CA ASN A 310 5.75 2.63 -7.71
C ASN A 310 6.38 2.68 -9.11
N SER A 311 6.68 1.52 -9.73
CA SER A 311 7.46 1.50 -10.97
C SER A 311 7.23 0.29 -11.86
N ALA A 312 7.34 -0.92 -11.30
CA ALA A 312 7.28 -2.16 -12.05
C ALA A 312 5.97 -2.93 -11.79
N LEU A 313 5.38 -3.47 -12.84
CA LEU A 313 4.26 -4.39 -12.77
C LEU A 313 4.77 -5.83 -12.77
N LEU A 314 4.31 -6.61 -11.82
CA LEU A 314 4.72 -7.99 -11.60
C LEU A 314 3.55 -8.94 -11.79
N GLY A 315 3.82 -10.09 -12.39
CA GLY A 315 2.93 -11.25 -12.36
C GLY A 315 3.65 -12.41 -11.71
N LEU A 316 2.95 -13.19 -10.91
CA LEU A 316 3.47 -14.40 -10.27
C LEU A 316 2.38 -15.48 -10.24
N GLU A 317 2.75 -16.69 -10.64
CA GLU A 317 1.97 -17.90 -10.40
C GLU A 317 2.91 -19.02 -9.95
N VAL A 318 2.46 -19.82 -8.99
CA VAL A 318 3.16 -21.01 -8.53
C VAL A 318 2.23 -22.21 -8.72
N ASN A 319 2.60 -23.14 -9.60
CA ASN A 319 1.71 -24.24 -10.05
C ASN A 319 0.32 -23.74 -10.51
N GLY A 320 0.26 -22.56 -11.17
CA GLY A 320 -0.99 -21.93 -11.60
C GLY A 320 -1.77 -21.21 -10.50
N THR A 321 -1.21 -21.09 -9.32
CA THR A 321 -1.81 -20.37 -8.18
C THR A 321 -1.24 -18.95 -8.10
N ALA A 322 -2.12 -17.94 -8.14
CA ALA A 322 -1.78 -16.52 -8.04
C ALA A 322 -1.48 -16.09 -6.57
N PRO A 323 -0.93 -14.88 -6.34
CA PRO A 323 -0.73 -14.31 -5.03
C PRO A 323 -1.99 -14.35 -4.16
N GLY A 324 -1.83 -14.54 -2.85
CA GLY A 324 -2.92 -14.78 -1.89
C GLY A 324 -3.36 -16.23 -1.80
N GLY A 325 -3.14 -17.01 -2.89
CA GLY A 325 -3.51 -18.42 -2.95
C GLY A 325 -2.54 -19.35 -2.24
N GLU A 326 -2.89 -20.65 -2.22
CA GLU A 326 -2.19 -21.69 -1.49
C GLU A 326 -1.84 -22.87 -2.39
N VAL A 327 -0.61 -23.34 -2.29
CA VAL A 327 -0.09 -24.54 -2.96
C VAL A 327 0.27 -25.57 -1.90
N GLU A 328 -0.44 -26.70 -1.88
CA GLU A 328 -0.13 -27.80 -0.98
C GLU A 328 1.06 -28.61 -1.51
N LEU A 329 2.06 -28.78 -0.66
CA LEU A 329 3.25 -29.58 -0.93
C LEU A 329 3.04 -31.02 -0.45
N SER A 330 3.03 -31.97 -1.34
CA SER A 330 2.80 -33.40 -1.02
C SER A 330 3.92 -34.03 -0.19
N VAL A 331 5.17 -33.59 -0.41
CA VAL A 331 6.36 -34.15 0.27
C VAL A 331 7.43 -33.07 0.49
N SER A 332 8.43 -33.36 1.34
CA SER A 332 9.63 -32.52 1.46
C SER A 332 10.43 -32.59 0.17
N GLY A 333 10.83 -31.41 -0.35
CA GLY A 333 11.54 -31.35 -1.62
C GLY A 333 10.63 -31.44 -2.84
N ALA A 334 9.39 -30.93 -2.74
CA ALA A 334 8.48 -30.83 -3.87
C ALA A 334 8.98 -29.83 -4.93
N LYS A 335 8.92 -30.23 -6.19
CA LYS A 335 9.21 -29.34 -7.31
C LYS A 335 7.98 -28.54 -7.66
N VAL A 336 8.09 -27.22 -7.65
CA VAL A 336 7.03 -26.31 -8.07
C VAL A 336 7.43 -25.58 -9.36
N HIS A 337 6.45 -25.31 -10.20
CA HIS A 337 6.61 -24.50 -11.39
C HIS A 337 6.27 -23.05 -11.07
N VAL A 338 7.18 -22.13 -11.36
CA VAL A 338 7.00 -20.69 -11.13
C VAL A 338 6.96 -19.99 -12.47
N GLN A 339 5.86 -19.31 -12.72
CA GLN A 339 5.68 -18.46 -13.89
C GLN A 339 5.41 -17.02 -13.46
N GLY A 340 5.82 -16.07 -14.28
CA GLY A 340 5.62 -14.67 -13.96
C GLY A 340 6.22 -13.74 -14.99
N PHE A 341 6.14 -12.47 -14.71
CA PHE A 341 6.76 -11.44 -15.54
C PHE A 341 7.08 -10.18 -14.72
N MET A 342 7.93 -9.34 -15.27
CA MET A 342 8.15 -7.96 -14.86
C MET A 342 8.06 -7.06 -16.09
N ARG A 343 7.29 -5.95 -15.98
CA ARG A 343 7.26 -4.86 -16.96
C ARG A 343 7.37 -3.55 -16.18
N SER A 344 8.31 -2.67 -16.54
CA SER A 344 8.59 -1.48 -15.78
C SER A 344 8.68 -0.23 -16.66
N ILE A 345 8.26 0.89 -16.10
CA ILE A 345 8.40 2.21 -16.72
C ILE A 345 9.82 2.76 -16.61
N VAL A 346 10.63 2.26 -15.67
CA VAL A 346 12.06 2.60 -15.48
C VAL A 346 12.91 1.33 -15.48
N PRO A 347 14.23 1.41 -15.70
CA PRO A 347 15.13 0.27 -15.57
C PRO A 347 15.12 -0.29 -14.13
N ILE A 348 15.19 -1.60 -13.99
CA ILE A 348 15.22 -2.30 -12.68
C ILE A 348 16.60 -2.93 -12.48
N ASP A 349 17.15 -2.83 -11.25
CA ASP A 349 18.43 -3.43 -10.89
C ASP A 349 18.28 -4.89 -10.48
N HIS A 350 17.26 -5.21 -9.69
CA HIS A 350 17.05 -6.53 -9.11
C HIS A 350 15.63 -7.04 -9.32
N LEU A 351 15.52 -8.25 -9.87
CA LEU A 351 14.28 -9.03 -9.93
C LEU A 351 14.51 -10.35 -9.17
N GLN A 352 13.77 -10.58 -8.10
CA GLN A 352 14.10 -11.61 -7.13
C GLN A 352 12.88 -12.44 -6.73
N LEU A 353 13.08 -13.77 -6.67
CA LEU A 353 12.18 -14.67 -5.94
C LEU A 353 12.63 -14.73 -4.49
N VAL A 354 11.68 -14.42 -3.58
CA VAL A 354 11.93 -14.38 -2.13
C VAL A 354 11.06 -15.43 -1.46
N GLN A 355 11.71 -16.31 -0.69
CA GLN A 355 11.03 -17.30 0.15
C GLN A 355 11.40 -17.06 1.61
N GLN A 356 10.40 -16.91 2.47
CA GLN A 356 10.60 -16.69 3.91
C GLN A 356 11.62 -15.58 4.23
N GLY A 357 11.52 -14.45 3.52
CA GLY A 357 12.42 -13.30 3.68
C GLY A 357 13.81 -13.46 3.05
N LYS A 358 14.12 -14.61 2.45
CA LYS A 358 15.42 -14.88 1.81
C LYS A 358 15.30 -14.87 0.31
N VAL A 359 16.24 -14.21 -0.37
CA VAL A 359 16.37 -14.31 -1.83
C VAL A 359 16.82 -15.72 -2.17
N ILE A 360 15.97 -16.49 -2.85
CA ILE A 360 16.30 -17.85 -3.31
C ILE A 360 16.72 -17.88 -4.77
N ARG A 361 16.38 -16.85 -5.52
CA ARG A 361 16.78 -16.67 -6.91
C ARG A 361 16.87 -15.19 -7.25
N ASP A 362 18.01 -14.76 -7.74
CA ASP A 362 18.19 -13.49 -8.43
C ASP A 362 18.05 -13.76 -9.94
N LEU A 363 17.07 -13.10 -10.57
CA LEU A 363 16.69 -13.34 -11.95
C LEU A 363 17.44 -12.37 -12.86
N PRO A 364 18.13 -12.85 -13.90
CA PRO A 364 18.91 -11.99 -14.75
C PRO A 364 18.03 -11.03 -15.54
N LEU A 365 18.40 -9.76 -15.53
CA LEU A 365 17.81 -8.71 -16.35
C LEU A 365 18.75 -8.38 -17.52
N THR A 366 18.20 -8.29 -18.72
CA THR A 366 18.95 -8.02 -19.94
C THR A 366 18.40 -6.80 -20.69
N GLY A 367 19.14 -6.30 -21.67
CA GLY A 367 18.73 -5.15 -22.48
C GLY A 367 18.58 -3.89 -21.66
N ASP A 368 17.41 -3.23 -21.77
CA ASP A 368 17.09 -2.00 -21.04
C ASP A 368 16.62 -2.24 -19.59
N ARG A 369 16.56 -3.50 -19.15
CA ARG A 369 16.15 -3.95 -17.81
C ARG A 369 14.71 -3.53 -17.43
N ARG A 370 13.86 -3.28 -18.41
CA ARG A 370 12.45 -2.89 -18.22
C ARG A 370 11.46 -4.04 -18.43
N SER A 371 11.96 -5.22 -18.80
CA SER A 371 11.13 -6.37 -19.12
C SER A 371 11.85 -7.68 -18.81
N ALA A 372 11.14 -8.62 -18.17
CA ALA A 372 11.59 -9.98 -17.98
C ALA A 372 10.38 -10.91 -17.91
N ASP A 373 10.55 -12.13 -18.41
CA ASP A 373 9.61 -13.23 -18.24
C ASP A 373 10.24 -14.30 -17.34
N VAL A 374 9.44 -14.89 -16.47
CA VAL A 374 9.86 -15.89 -15.50
C VAL A 374 9.16 -17.21 -15.83
N ASP A 375 9.90 -18.24 -16.12
CA ASP A 375 9.40 -19.61 -16.30
C ASP A 375 10.50 -20.58 -15.83
N LEU A 376 10.33 -21.09 -14.61
CA LEU A 376 11.32 -21.98 -14.03
C LEU A 376 10.73 -22.96 -13.02
N SER A 377 11.51 -23.98 -12.68
CA SER A 377 11.15 -24.91 -11.60
C SER A 377 12.04 -24.71 -10.39
N LEU A 378 11.43 -24.69 -9.23
CA LEU A 378 12.10 -24.60 -7.92
C LEU A 378 11.89 -25.88 -7.11
N LEU A 379 12.91 -26.30 -6.38
CA LEU A 379 12.81 -27.32 -5.37
C LEU A 379 12.50 -26.65 -4.03
N ILE A 380 11.30 -26.86 -3.52
CA ILE A 380 10.86 -26.34 -2.22
C ILE A 380 11.02 -27.41 -1.15
N THR A 381 11.84 -27.14 -0.17
CA THR A 381 12.18 -28.12 0.89
C THR A 381 11.38 -27.92 2.17
N ALA A 382 10.77 -26.74 2.38
CA ALA A 382 10.00 -26.41 3.56
C ALA A 382 8.72 -25.63 3.19
N PRO A 383 7.62 -25.78 3.93
CA PRO A 383 6.47 -24.90 3.82
C PRO A 383 6.84 -23.46 4.17
N GLY A 384 6.00 -22.50 3.77
CA GLY A 384 6.22 -21.06 3.99
C GLY A 384 5.48 -20.24 2.96
N TRP A 385 6.15 -19.28 2.35
CA TRP A 385 5.60 -18.40 1.33
C TRP A 385 6.65 -18.04 0.30
N LEU A 386 6.18 -17.69 -0.91
CA LEU A 386 7.00 -17.28 -2.04
C LEU A 386 6.40 -16.02 -2.67
N LEU A 387 7.23 -15.02 -2.96
CA LEU A 387 6.82 -13.81 -3.70
C LEU A 387 7.87 -13.42 -4.74
N LEU A 388 7.45 -12.57 -5.70
CA LEU A 388 8.31 -11.91 -6.67
C LEU A 388 8.48 -10.45 -6.24
N ARG A 389 9.73 -9.96 -6.26
CA ARG A 389 10.11 -8.60 -5.89
C ARG A 389 11.01 -7.98 -6.95
N ALA A 390 10.82 -6.69 -7.24
CA ALA A 390 11.70 -5.88 -8.08
C ALA A 390 12.10 -4.61 -7.33
N TRP A 391 13.36 -4.17 -7.44
CA TRP A 391 13.84 -2.99 -6.74
C TRP A 391 15.16 -2.45 -7.31
N ASN A 392 15.48 -1.19 -6.97
CA ASN A 392 16.73 -0.52 -7.37
C ASN A 392 17.53 -0.08 -6.13
N GLU A 393 18.86 0.02 -6.34
CA GLU A 393 19.79 0.55 -5.33
C GLU A 393 19.79 2.08 -5.30
N HIS A 394 19.34 2.73 -6.37
CA HIS A 394 19.34 4.16 -6.56
C HIS A 394 17.95 4.68 -6.93
N ALA A 395 17.66 5.90 -6.51
CA ALA A 395 16.49 6.63 -6.93
C ALA A 395 16.53 6.90 -8.45
N ASP A 396 15.35 6.96 -9.08
CA ASP A 396 15.22 7.23 -10.51
C ASP A 396 14.54 8.58 -10.76
N PRO A 397 15.15 9.50 -11.51
CA PRO A 397 14.60 10.83 -11.76
C PRO A 397 13.29 10.79 -12.55
N ASP A 398 13.07 9.77 -13.34
CA ASP A 398 11.82 9.61 -14.11
C ASP A 398 10.62 9.26 -13.23
N ILE A 399 10.83 8.90 -11.96
CA ILE A 399 9.78 8.69 -10.97
C ILE A 399 10.01 9.58 -9.73
N TYR A 400 10.26 10.86 -9.94
CA TYR A 400 10.39 11.88 -8.89
C TYR A 400 11.53 11.65 -7.89
N ASP A 401 12.66 11.09 -8.34
CA ASP A 401 13.82 10.75 -7.51
C ASP A 401 13.51 9.81 -6.34
N ILE A 402 12.50 8.94 -6.48
CA ILE A 402 12.23 7.86 -5.52
C ILE A 402 12.89 6.54 -5.96
N TYR A 403 12.99 5.63 -5.02
CA TYR A 403 13.55 4.29 -5.26
C TYR A 403 12.50 3.38 -5.89
N PRO A 404 12.74 2.85 -7.12
CA PRO A 404 11.86 1.86 -7.72
C PRO A 404 11.71 0.63 -6.81
N TYR A 405 10.46 0.25 -6.53
CA TYR A 405 10.13 -0.92 -5.74
C TYR A 405 8.80 -1.52 -6.18
N ALA A 406 8.75 -2.86 -6.24
CA ALA A 406 7.53 -3.61 -6.45
C ALA A 406 7.60 -4.96 -5.74
N THR A 407 6.50 -5.43 -5.19
CA THR A 407 6.37 -6.76 -4.61
C THR A 407 4.96 -7.32 -4.82
N THR A 408 4.87 -8.60 -5.13
CA THR A 408 3.58 -9.30 -5.05
C THR A 408 3.23 -9.60 -3.59
N SER A 409 1.96 -9.76 -3.26
CA SER A 409 1.59 -10.60 -2.11
C SER A 409 2.13 -12.01 -2.32
N PRO A 410 2.31 -12.80 -1.25
CA PRO A 410 2.88 -14.13 -1.38
C PRO A 410 1.89 -15.16 -1.94
N VAL A 411 2.43 -16.20 -2.58
CA VAL A 411 1.77 -17.50 -2.69
C VAL A 411 2.22 -18.35 -1.50
N PHE A 412 1.27 -18.91 -0.75
CA PHE A 412 1.55 -19.70 0.42
C PHE A 412 1.83 -21.17 0.03
N LEU A 413 2.89 -21.72 0.61
CA LEU A 413 3.34 -23.08 0.38
C LEU A 413 3.07 -23.87 1.65
N THR A 414 2.04 -24.71 1.64
CA THR A 414 1.59 -25.43 2.84
C THR A 414 1.92 -26.91 2.76
N ARG A 415 1.89 -27.58 3.90
CA ARG A 415 1.99 -29.03 4.01
C ARG A 415 1.10 -29.50 5.13
N HIS A 416 0.30 -30.51 4.85
CA HIS A 416 -0.58 -31.09 5.86
C HIS A 416 0.20 -31.53 7.12
N GLY A 417 -0.28 -31.14 8.30
CA GLY A 417 0.33 -31.48 9.57
C GLY A 417 1.64 -30.77 9.91
N SER A 418 2.03 -29.72 9.15
CA SER A 418 3.18 -28.87 9.51
C SER A 418 2.72 -27.67 10.32
N ASP A 419 3.20 -27.55 11.54
CA ASP A 419 3.06 -26.32 12.32
C ASP A 419 4.10 -25.30 11.83
N LEU A 420 3.67 -24.04 11.68
CA LEU A 420 4.56 -22.93 11.36
C LEU A 420 5.20 -22.43 12.67
N HIS A 421 6.49 -22.73 12.83
CA HIS A 421 7.31 -22.13 13.88
C HIS A 421 8.20 -21.07 13.26
N CYS A 422 8.17 -19.84 13.79
CA CYS A 422 8.95 -18.73 13.29
C CYS A 422 10.13 -18.31 14.20
N GLY A 423 10.34 -19.01 15.32
CA GLY A 423 11.52 -18.90 16.19
C GLY A 423 12.00 -17.47 16.42
N LYS A 424 13.07 -17.05 15.71
CA LYS A 424 13.67 -15.71 15.86
C LYS A 424 12.71 -14.56 15.55
N ASP A 425 11.77 -14.74 14.62
CA ASP A 425 10.80 -13.71 14.30
C ASP A 425 9.72 -13.61 15.39
N ALA A 426 9.35 -14.75 16.03
CA ALA A 426 8.53 -14.72 17.22
C ALA A 426 9.24 -14.00 18.38
N ASP A 427 10.53 -14.31 18.63
CA ASP A 427 11.34 -13.62 19.66
C ASP A 427 11.41 -12.11 19.42
N TYR A 428 11.56 -11.69 18.17
CA TYR A 428 11.56 -10.28 17.78
C TYR A 428 10.24 -9.59 18.16
N PHE A 429 9.10 -10.17 17.82
CA PHE A 429 7.80 -9.59 18.16
C PHE A 429 7.45 -9.72 19.65
N ILE A 430 7.88 -10.78 20.34
CA ILE A 430 7.74 -10.88 21.80
C ILE A 430 8.49 -9.75 22.49
N SER A 431 9.73 -9.46 22.07
CA SER A 431 10.52 -8.34 22.60
C SER A 431 9.82 -7.00 22.38
N TRP A 432 9.21 -6.80 21.21
CA TRP A 432 8.44 -5.60 20.89
C TRP A 432 7.20 -5.47 21.79
N ILE A 433 6.43 -6.55 21.92
CA ILE A 433 5.23 -6.58 22.76
C ILE A 433 5.58 -6.37 24.24
N ASP A 434 6.70 -6.93 24.73
CA ASP A 434 7.15 -6.74 26.12
C ASP A 434 7.51 -5.27 26.37
N ARG A 435 8.16 -4.60 25.43
CA ARG A 435 8.44 -3.15 25.49
C ARG A 435 7.16 -2.33 25.51
N LEU A 436 6.23 -2.65 24.60
CA LEU A 436 4.94 -1.99 24.52
C LEU A 436 4.14 -2.15 25.83
N ALA A 437 4.13 -3.36 26.38
CA ALA A 437 3.48 -3.65 27.67
C ALA A 437 4.04 -2.81 28.82
N ALA A 438 5.37 -2.66 28.89
CA ALA A 438 6.02 -1.84 29.89
C ALA A 438 5.63 -0.36 29.73
N ALA A 439 5.71 0.19 28.51
CA ALA A 439 5.35 1.57 28.23
C ALA A 439 3.87 1.85 28.54
N ALA A 440 2.95 0.96 28.13
CA ALA A 440 1.52 1.11 28.38
C ALA A 440 1.16 1.00 29.86
N LYS A 441 1.82 0.11 30.60
CA LYS A 441 1.58 -0.09 32.03
C LYS A 441 1.92 1.16 32.86
N ASP A 442 3.03 1.81 32.54
CA ASP A 442 3.56 2.94 33.28
C ASP A 442 3.03 4.28 32.77
N HIS A 443 2.23 4.28 31.71
CA HIS A 443 1.66 5.50 31.13
C HIS A 443 0.65 6.15 32.09
N PRO A 444 0.75 7.46 32.36
CA PRO A 444 -0.12 8.14 33.32
C PRO A 444 -1.54 8.39 32.81
N ASP A 445 -1.71 8.47 31.49
CA ASP A 445 -2.92 8.99 30.87
C ASP A 445 -3.87 7.85 30.45
N TYR A 446 -4.68 7.42 31.42
CA TYR A 446 -5.87 6.58 31.19
C TYR A 446 -7.06 7.24 31.86
N ASN A 447 -8.22 7.25 31.20
CA ASN A 447 -9.45 7.81 31.79
C ASN A 447 -9.98 6.93 32.94
N SER A 448 -9.65 5.64 32.92
CA SER A 448 -10.05 4.69 33.96
C SER A 448 -9.08 3.50 34.09
N ALA A 449 -9.16 2.82 35.26
CA ALA A 449 -8.43 1.57 35.46
C ALA A 449 -8.91 0.46 34.50
N ALA A 450 -10.18 0.46 34.12
CA ALA A 450 -10.74 -0.52 33.19
C ALA A 450 -10.15 -0.37 31.77
N GLU A 451 -9.94 0.84 31.28
CA GLU A 451 -9.26 1.07 30.00
C GLU A 451 -7.82 0.54 30.01
N ARG A 452 -7.08 0.82 31.08
CA ARG A 452 -5.72 0.31 31.24
C ARG A 452 -5.71 -1.24 31.26
N ASP A 453 -6.60 -1.82 32.02
CA ASP A 453 -6.65 -3.27 32.16
C ASP A 453 -7.04 -3.96 30.85
N LEU A 454 -7.95 -3.37 30.05
CA LEU A 454 -8.27 -3.83 28.69
C LEU A 454 -7.07 -3.75 27.75
N THR A 455 -6.38 -2.62 27.73
CA THR A 455 -5.16 -2.42 26.93
C THR A 455 -4.11 -3.49 27.25
N LEU A 456 -3.80 -3.67 28.53
CA LEU A 456 -2.81 -4.66 28.95
C LEU A 456 -3.25 -6.11 28.68
N ALA A 457 -4.54 -6.40 28.76
CA ALA A 457 -5.08 -7.72 28.43
C ALA A 457 -4.94 -8.04 26.94
N GLN A 458 -5.18 -7.08 26.04
CA GLN A 458 -4.98 -7.24 24.59
C GLN A 458 -3.50 -7.50 24.27
N ILE A 459 -2.60 -6.72 24.83
CA ILE A 459 -1.14 -6.89 24.67
C ILE A 459 -0.70 -8.30 25.16
N ALA A 460 -1.18 -8.72 26.33
CA ALA A 460 -0.86 -10.04 26.90
C ALA A 460 -1.43 -11.19 26.06
N ALA A 461 -2.61 -11.03 25.46
CA ALA A 461 -3.20 -12.01 24.57
C ALA A 461 -2.37 -12.19 23.29
N ALA A 462 -1.95 -11.10 22.67
CA ALA A 462 -1.11 -11.11 21.49
C ALA A 462 0.26 -11.77 21.75
N ARG A 463 0.87 -11.50 22.89
CA ARG A 463 2.11 -12.13 23.31
C ARG A 463 2.02 -13.66 23.29
N LYS A 464 0.94 -14.23 23.84
CA LYS A 464 0.70 -15.68 23.84
C LYS A 464 0.60 -16.28 22.44
N VAL A 465 0.07 -15.52 21.48
CA VAL A 465 0.00 -15.97 20.08
C VAL A 465 1.39 -16.17 19.49
N PHE A 466 2.32 -15.23 19.74
CA PHE A 466 3.71 -15.39 19.28
C PHE A 466 4.47 -16.47 20.07
N GLU A 467 4.21 -16.62 21.38
CA GLU A 467 4.79 -17.72 22.16
C GLU A 467 4.40 -19.08 21.59
N ALA A 468 3.15 -19.25 21.18
CA ALA A 468 2.68 -20.49 20.56
C ALA A 468 3.29 -20.76 19.17
N ARG A 469 3.88 -19.75 18.52
CA ARG A 469 4.52 -19.86 17.20
C ARG A 469 6.07 -19.89 17.28
N ARG A 470 6.62 -19.79 18.48
CA ARG A 470 8.07 -19.87 18.76
C ARG A 470 8.66 -21.30 18.58
#